data_f51e1b9492fbdeba834855d18f63a775
#
_entry.id   f51e1b9492fbdeba834855d18f63a775
#
_cell.length_a   1.000
_cell.length_b   1.000
_cell.length_c   1.000
_cell.angle_alpha   90.00
_cell.angle_beta   90.00
_cell.angle_gamma   90.00
#
_symmetry.space_group_name_H-M   'P 1'
#
loop_
_entity.id
_entity.type
_entity.pdbx_description
1 polymer ?
#
loop_
_entity_poly.entity_id
_entity_poly.type
_entity_poly.pdbx_seq_one_letter_code
_entity_poly.pdbx_strand_id
1 'polypeptide(L)'
;MRVAALTSGHNTPSARFRIRQHLPNLRSAGVDVREYCPALDQAARLPGQLGKVRARYIPPLVIGQMSLNLALRVPGIIGSHRTDVTWLERNFVPGLDDMVRLLRKPLIVDIDDAIWLYNPLGKSQIARLVGYADMVFAGNAFLADWCSQYCSNIRVIPTAVDADRFAPRLTPKDPDSPFVIGWIGTSGNFRFLKAIEGSLVRFLSDHPSARLMIVADRAPTELSVPLEQLLFRPWNPTTEHLLLHEFDVGIMPIDDSDLSRGKCSFKMLQYMAAGIPVIASPFGMNKEVLSLGSFGIAAGSSDEWQDAFATFSRSPAKREAAGRIARDVLINRFSLNKVSENILDSISFFC
;
A
#
# COMPACT_ATOMS: atom_id res chain seq x y z
N MET A 1 -4.33 -27.88 -5.16
CA MET A 1 -3.89 -27.33 -3.86
C MET A 1 -4.97 -26.45 -3.26
N ARG A 2 -5.23 -26.55 -1.96
CA ARG A 2 -6.21 -25.74 -1.22
C ARG A 2 -5.49 -24.81 -0.25
N VAL A 3 -5.86 -23.54 -0.25
CA VAL A 3 -5.24 -22.50 0.59
C VAL A 3 -6.30 -21.83 1.46
N ALA A 4 -6.06 -21.75 2.77
CA ALA A 4 -6.84 -20.91 3.67
C ALA A 4 -6.18 -19.54 3.77
N ALA A 5 -6.79 -18.51 3.22
CA ALA A 5 -6.30 -17.13 3.31
C ALA A 5 -7.04 -16.38 4.44
N LEU A 6 -6.33 -15.98 5.48
CA LEU A 6 -6.88 -15.27 6.63
C LEU A 6 -6.58 -13.77 6.50
N THR A 7 -7.62 -12.96 6.34
CA THR A 7 -7.51 -11.50 6.17
C THR A 7 -7.94 -10.75 7.43
N SER A 8 -7.52 -9.48 7.56
CA SER A 8 -7.77 -8.64 8.73
C SER A 8 -9.15 -7.96 8.73
N GLY A 9 -9.83 -7.90 7.58
CA GLY A 9 -11.15 -7.26 7.47
C GLY A 9 -11.64 -7.06 6.04
N HIS A 10 -12.92 -6.73 5.90
CA HIS A 10 -13.57 -6.49 4.60
C HIS A 10 -13.06 -5.20 3.95
N ASN A 11 -12.90 -4.13 4.74
CA ASN A 11 -12.55 -2.80 4.26
C ASN A 11 -11.04 -2.48 4.44
N THR A 12 -10.25 -3.45 4.89
CA THR A 12 -8.82 -3.26 5.10
C THR A 12 -8.08 -3.23 3.74
N PRO A 13 -7.35 -2.15 3.41
CA PRO A 13 -6.63 -2.05 2.14
C PRO A 13 -5.63 -3.19 1.92
N SER A 14 -4.88 -3.61 2.95
CA SER A 14 -3.94 -4.72 2.84
C SER A 14 -4.64 -6.04 2.47
N ALA A 15 -5.78 -6.37 3.09
CA ALA A 15 -6.57 -7.56 2.71
C ALA A 15 -6.99 -7.52 1.23
N ARG A 16 -7.40 -6.33 0.73
CA ARG A 16 -7.75 -6.14 -0.68
C ARG A 16 -6.55 -6.34 -1.59
N PHE A 17 -5.43 -5.66 -1.31
CA PHE A 17 -4.30 -5.58 -2.24
C PHE A 17 -3.27 -6.70 -2.07
N ARG A 18 -3.24 -7.38 -0.91
CA ARG A 18 -2.29 -8.48 -0.68
C ARG A 18 -2.88 -9.86 -0.96
N ILE A 19 -4.20 -10.04 -0.74
CA ILE A 19 -4.84 -11.34 -0.89
C ILE A 19 -5.98 -11.28 -1.91
N ARG A 20 -7.03 -10.49 -1.64
CA ARG A 20 -8.32 -10.60 -2.34
C ARG A 20 -8.22 -10.37 -3.85
N GLN A 21 -7.42 -9.40 -4.29
CA GLN A 21 -7.26 -9.14 -5.72
C GLN A 21 -6.58 -10.29 -6.49
N HIS A 22 -5.79 -11.13 -5.82
CA HIS A 22 -5.09 -12.26 -6.44
C HIS A 22 -5.97 -13.51 -6.58
N LEU A 23 -7.09 -13.61 -5.85
CA LEU A 23 -7.94 -14.82 -5.82
C LEU A 23 -8.40 -15.27 -7.21
N PRO A 24 -8.84 -14.40 -8.14
CA PRO A 24 -9.22 -14.83 -9.48
C PRO A 24 -8.06 -15.51 -10.24
N ASN A 25 -6.88 -14.91 -10.21
CA ASN A 25 -5.70 -15.43 -10.93
C ASN A 25 -5.22 -16.76 -10.34
N LEU A 26 -5.20 -16.88 -9.01
CA LEU A 26 -4.81 -18.12 -8.34
C LEU A 26 -5.81 -19.25 -8.61
N ARG A 27 -7.11 -18.96 -8.61
CA ARG A 27 -8.15 -19.93 -8.94
C ARG A 27 -8.08 -20.39 -10.40
N SER A 28 -7.84 -19.48 -11.34
CA SER A 28 -7.65 -19.83 -12.75
C SER A 28 -6.42 -20.73 -12.98
N ALA A 29 -5.40 -20.61 -12.11
CA ALA A 29 -4.23 -21.47 -12.09
C ALA A 29 -4.44 -22.80 -11.32
N GLY A 30 -5.67 -23.13 -10.91
CA GLY A 30 -6.02 -24.39 -10.25
C GLY A 30 -5.77 -24.41 -8.74
N VAL A 31 -5.54 -23.26 -8.10
CA VAL A 31 -5.41 -23.16 -6.65
C VAL A 31 -6.75 -22.77 -6.02
N ASP A 32 -7.32 -23.67 -5.21
CA ASP A 32 -8.56 -23.39 -4.47
C ASP A 32 -8.25 -22.54 -3.22
N VAL A 33 -8.38 -21.22 -3.36
CA VAL A 33 -8.15 -20.29 -2.26
C VAL A 33 -9.48 -19.88 -1.62
N ARG A 34 -9.62 -20.16 -0.33
CA ARG A 34 -10.76 -19.73 0.48
C ARG A 34 -10.34 -18.62 1.45
N GLU A 35 -10.94 -17.43 1.28
CA GLU A 35 -10.74 -16.31 2.19
C GLU A 35 -11.58 -16.48 3.48
N TYR A 36 -10.94 -16.29 4.62
CA TYR A 36 -11.54 -16.21 5.95
C TYR A 36 -11.37 -14.78 6.48
N CYS A 37 -12.39 -13.96 6.23
CA CYS A 37 -12.46 -12.58 6.68
C CYS A 37 -13.31 -12.50 7.95
N PRO A 38 -12.85 -11.86 9.03
CA PRO A 38 -13.67 -11.69 10.22
C PRO A 38 -14.86 -10.77 9.94
N ALA A 39 -16.00 -11.03 10.57
CA ALA A 39 -17.24 -10.25 10.37
C ALA A 39 -17.09 -8.77 10.79
N LEU A 40 -16.16 -8.48 11.70
CA LEU A 40 -15.76 -7.13 12.09
C LEU A 40 -14.28 -6.93 11.75
N ASP A 41 -13.97 -5.82 11.09
CA ASP A 41 -12.58 -5.45 10.80
C ASP A 41 -11.80 -5.33 12.12
N GLN A 42 -10.61 -5.93 12.22
CA GLN A 42 -9.80 -5.94 13.44
C GLN A 42 -9.42 -4.53 13.92
N ALA A 43 -9.38 -3.57 13.01
CA ALA A 43 -9.14 -2.16 13.30
C ALA A 43 -10.44 -1.37 13.52
N ALA A 44 -11.61 -2.01 13.52
CA ALA A 44 -12.87 -1.33 13.71
C ALA A 44 -12.91 -0.64 15.09
N ARG A 45 -13.26 0.64 15.07
CA ARG A 45 -13.51 1.38 16.32
C ARG A 45 -14.90 1.03 16.85
N LEU A 46 -15.03 0.99 18.16
CA LEU A 46 -16.34 0.84 18.80
C LEU A 46 -17.28 1.97 18.32
N PRO A 47 -18.56 1.67 18.04
CA PRO A 47 -19.50 2.67 17.54
C PRO A 47 -19.81 3.77 18.56
N GLY A 48 -20.15 4.97 18.08
CA GLY A 48 -20.59 6.09 18.89
C GLY A 48 -19.51 6.73 19.77
N GLN A 49 -19.90 7.23 20.94
CA GLN A 49 -18.99 7.89 21.88
C GLN A 49 -17.91 6.95 22.44
N LEU A 50 -18.17 5.65 22.49
CA LEU A 50 -17.20 4.62 22.90
C LEU A 50 -16.01 4.55 21.95
N GLY A 51 -16.17 4.91 20.68
CA GLY A 51 -15.06 5.00 19.71
C GLY A 51 -14.04 6.11 20.01
N LYS A 52 -14.40 7.09 20.87
CA LYS A 52 -13.50 8.14 21.36
C LYS A 52 -12.68 7.67 22.57
N VAL A 53 -13.16 6.65 23.29
CA VAL A 53 -12.43 6.05 24.40
C VAL A 53 -11.33 5.19 23.81
N ARG A 54 -10.08 5.53 24.10
CA ARG A 54 -8.94 4.68 23.74
C ARG A 54 -9.01 3.42 24.62
N ALA A 55 -9.68 2.38 24.13
CA ALA A 55 -9.91 1.11 24.83
C ALA A 55 -8.62 0.56 25.47
N ARG A 56 -7.45 0.84 24.87
CA ARG A 56 -6.12 0.44 25.37
C ARG A 56 -5.80 0.90 26.81
N TYR A 57 -6.58 1.81 27.38
CA TYR A 57 -6.39 2.30 28.76
C TYR A 57 -7.38 1.67 29.74
N ILE A 58 -8.27 0.80 29.28
CA ILE A 58 -9.27 0.11 30.11
C ILE A 58 -9.06 -1.40 29.96
N PRO A 59 -8.29 -2.05 30.86
CA PRO A 59 -7.91 -3.46 30.72
C PRO A 59 -9.07 -4.44 30.42
N PRO A 60 -10.25 -4.35 31.05
CA PRO A 60 -11.37 -5.23 30.74
C PRO A 60 -11.87 -5.10 29.30
N LEU A 61 -11.88 -3.87 28.74
CA LEU A 61 -12.30 -3.62 27.34
C LEU A 61 -11.27 -4.17 26.35
N VAL A 62 -9.99 -4.06 26.68
CA VAL A 62 -8.91 -4.66 25.86
C VAL A 62 -9.06 -6.17 25.81
N ILE A 63 -9.22 -6.83 26.97
CA ILE A 63 -9.41 -8.28 27.06
C ILE A 63 -10.66 -8.71 26.30
N GLY A 64 -11.78 -8.01 26.48
CA GLY A 64 -13.02 -8.27 25.76
C GLY A 64 -12.87 -8.17 24.23
N GLN A 65 -12.17 -7.12 23.74
CA GLN A 65 -11.89 -6.93 22.33
C GLN A 65 -10.97 -8.04 21.78
N MET A 66 -9.92 -8.42 22.53
CA MET A 66 -9.02 -9.50 22.12
C MET A 66 -9.74 -10.86 22.06
N SER A 67 -10.60 -11.16 23.04
CA SER A 67 -11.42 -12.38 23.07
C SER A 67 -12.41 -12.42 21.89
N LEU A 68 -13.07 -11.30 21.59
CA LEU A 68 -13.95 -11.18 20.43
C LEU A 68 -13.18 -11.39 19.12
N ASN A 69 -12.05 -10.72 18.97
CA ASN A 69 -11.20 -10.87 17.76
C ASN A 69 -10.75 -12.32 17.59
N LEU A 70 -10.39 -13.02 18.69
CA LEU A 70 -10.03 -14.44 18.63
C LEU A 70 -11.24 -15.30 18.24
N ALA A 71 -12.42 -15.07 18.81
CA ALA A 71 -13.64 -15.78 18.45
C ALA A 71 -13.99 -15.61 16.96
N LEU A 72 -13.82 -14.40 16.42
CA LEU A 72 -14.02 -14.12 14.99
C LEU A 72 -13.00 -14.82 14.08
N ARG A 73 -11.87 -15.29 14.60
CA ARG A 73 -10.85 -16.07 13.87
C ARG A 73 -11.14 -17.58 13.86
N VAL A 74 -12.05 -18.08 14.70
CA VAL A 74 -12.35 -19.53 14.77
C VAL A 74 -12.68 -20.16 13.42
N PRO A 75 -13.52 -19.56 12.54
CA PRO A 75 -13.75 -20.13 11.21
C PRO A 75 -12.48 -20.29 10.37
N GLY A 76 -11.55 -19.32 10.47
CA GLY A 76 -10.24 -19.38 9.79
C GLY A 76 -9.33 -20.45 10.40
N ILE A 77 -9.33 -20.64 11.72
CA ILE A 77 -8.60 -21.71 12.39
C ILE A 77 -9.09 -23.08 11.87
N ILE A 78 -10.40 -23.33 11.93
CA ILE A 78 -10.99 -24.58 11.45
C ILE A 78 -10.70 -24.78 9.95
N GLY A 79 -10.80 -23.69 9.18
CA GLY A 79 -10.53 -23.69 7.75
C GLY A 79 -9.09 -24.08 7.43
N SER A 80 -8.12 -23.56 8.17
CA SER A 80 -6.70 -23.88 7.99
C SER A 80 -6.43 -25.37 8.09
N HIS A 81 -7.10 -26.07 9.03
CA HIS A 81 -6.95 -27.52 9.20
C HIS A 81 -7.59 -28.38 8.08
N ARG A 82 -8.32 -27.75 7.16
CA ARG A 82 -8.97 -28.41 6.00
C ARG A 82 -8.30 -28.06 4.67
N THR A 83 -7.20 -27.36 4.70
CA THR A 83 -6.45 -26.89 3.53
C THR A 83 -5.00 -27.34 3.59
N ASP A 84 -4.29 -27.21 2.50
CA ASP A 84 -2.91 -27.69 2.37
C ASP A 84 -1.90 -26.62 2.85
N VAL A 85 -2.23 -25.33 2.69
CA VAL A 85 -1.41 -24.17 3.09
C VAL A 85 -2.31 -23.15 3.79
N THR A 86 -1.75 -22.48 4.79
CA THR A 86 -2.36 -21.32 5.45
C THR A 86 -1.61 -20.03 5.06
N TRP A 87 -2.34 -19.02 4.61
CA TRP A 87 -1.80 -17.70 4.25
C TRP A 87 -2.42 -16.63 5.14
N LEU A 88 -1.64 -16.06 6.04
CA LEU A 88 -2.06 -15.06 7.02
C LEU A 88 -1.59 -13.67 6.60
N GLU A 89 -2.52 -12.74 6.41
CA GLU A 89 -2.22 -11.34 6.17
C GLU A 89 -2.01 -10.62 7.50
N ARG A 90 -0.79 -10.07 7.68
CA ARG A 90 -0.37 -9.31 8.86
C ARG A 90 -0.51 -10.09 10.17
N ASN A 91 -1.14 -9.48 11.16
CA ASN A 91 -1.35 -10.03 12.49
C ASN A 91 -2.45 -11.09 12.51
N PHE A 92 -2.27 -12.13 13.32
CA PHE A 92 -3.34 -13.09 13.57
C PHE A 92 -4.45 -12.47 14.44
N VAL A 93 -4.12 -12.05 15.66
CA VAL A 93 -4.96 -11.23 16.53
C VAL A 93 -4.05 -10.21 17.22
N PRO A 94 -4.21 -8.90 16.97
CA PRO A 94 -3.35 -7.90 17.58
C PRO A 94 -3.28 -8.04 19.10
N GLY A 95 -2.08 -8.22 19.64
CA GLY A 95 -1.85 -8.46 21.08
C GLY A 95 -1.89 -9.92 21.52
N LEU A 96 -2.43 -10.85 20.69
CA LEU A 96 -2.45 -12.30 20.90
C LEU A 96 -1.85 -13.06 19.73
N ASP A 97 -0.81 -12.50 19.10
CA ASP A 97 -0.22 -13.08 17.90
C ASP A 97 0.39 -14.48 18.13
N ASP A 98 0.73 -14.83 19.37
CA ASP A 98 1.15 -16.20 19.73
C ASP A 98 0.05 -17.25 19.48
N MET A 99 -1.23 -16.86 19.40
CA MET A 99 -2.33 -17.76 19.01
C MET A 99 -2.27 -18.21 17.56
N VAL A 100 -1.37 -17.66 16.76
CA VAL A 100 -1.06 -18.18 15.40
C VAL A 100 -0.71 -19.66 15.40
N ARG A 101 -0.24 -20.20 16.52
CA ARG A 101 0.04 -21.65 16.73
C ARG A 101 -1.20 -22.54 16.58
N LEU A 102 -2.40 -21.97 16.63
CA LEU A 102 -3.64 -22.68 16.35
C LEU A 102 -3.88 -22.92 14.85
N LEU A 103 -3.14 -22.23 13.99
CA LEU A 103 -3.22 -22.41 12.55
C LEU A 103 -2.40 -23.62 12.09
N ARG A 104 -2.92 -24.31 11.07
CA ARG A 104 -2.19 -25.41 10.44
C ARG A 104 -1.00 -24.88 9.64
N LYS A 105 0.11 -25.59 9.72
CA LYS A 105 1.30 -25.45 8.87
C LYS A 105 1.14 -26.30 7.59
N PRO A 106 1.82 -25.94 6.48
CA PRO A 106 2.70 -24.80 6.35
C PRO A 106 1.97 -23.47 6.42
N LEU A 107 2.58 -22.50 7.10
CA LEU A 107 2.06 -21.16 7.33
C LEU A 107 2.90 -20.11 6.59
N ILE A 108 2.25 -19.37 5.71
CA ILE A 108 2.79 -18.15 5.08
C ILE A 108 2.27 -16.94 5.85
N VAL A 109 3.18 -16.06 6.29
CA VAL A 109 2.85 -14.77 6.90
C VAL A 109 3.19 -13.65 5.92
N ASP A 110 2.22 -12.81 5.62
CA ASP A 110 2.34 -11.72 4.64
C ASP A 110 2.48 -10.37 5.35
N ILE A 111 3.63 -9.72 5.19
CA ILE A 111 3.99 -8.44 5.84
C ILE A 111 4.18 -7.36 4.77
N ASP A 112 3.26 -6.40 4.71
CA ASP A 112 3.23 -5.31 3.73
C ASP A 112 3.50 -3.92 4.32
N ASP A 113 3.78 -3.84 5.62
CA ASP A 113 4.14 -2.60 6.33
C ASP A 113 4.98 -2.93 7.57
N ALA A 114 5.71 -1.97 8.12
CA ALA A 114 6.52 -2.13 9.33
C ALA A 114 5.64 -2.21 10.59
N ILE A 115 4.72 -3.19 10.64
CA ILE A 115 3.69 -3.32 11.69
C ILE A 115 4.25 -3.50 13.11
N TRP A 116 5.50 -3.92 13.23
CA TRP A 116 6.20 -4.03 14.51
C TRP A 116 6.50 -2.66 15.15
N LEU A 117 6.37 -1.56 14.39
CA LEU A 117 6.54 -0.19 14.87
C LEU A 117 5.23 0.45 15.37
N TYR A 118 4.09 -0.23 15.24
CA TYR A 118 2.78 0.35 15.59
C TYR A 118 2.50 0.43 17.09
N ASN A 119 3.18 -0.38 17.88
CA ASN A 119 3.03 -0.36 19.33
C ASN A 119 4.35 -0.77 20.02
N PRO A 120 4.54 -0.43 21.31
CA PRO A 120 5.80 -0.70 22.03
C PRO A 120 6.20 -2.18 22.12
N LEU A 121 5.22 -3.10 22.13
CA LEU A 121 5.45 -4.55 22.17
C LEU A 121 5.47 -5.18 20.77
N GLY A 122 5.21 -4.39 19.74
CA GLY A 122 5.06 -4.87 18.36
C GLY A 122 6.28 -5.64 17.87
N LYS A 123 7.49 -5.15 18.17
CA LYS A 123 8.73 -5.79 17.75
C LYS A 123 8.82 -7.24 18.22
N SER A 124 8.59 -7.52 19.50
CA SER A 124 8.66 -8.87 20.05
C SER A 124 7.49 -9.76 19.60
N GLN A 125 6.29 -9.18 19.43
CA GLN A 125 5.11 -9.91 18.96
C GLN A 125 5.28 -10.36 17.51
N ILE A 126 5.64 -9.44 16.62
CA ILE A 126 5.81 -9.74 15.18
C ILE A 126 7.05 -10.63 14.96
N ALA A 127 8.12 -10.47 15.74
CA ALA A 127 9.27 -11.38 15.70
C ALA A 127 8.86 -12.84 15.98
N ARG A 128 8.03 -13.07 17.00
CA ARG A 128 7.52 -14.42 17.29
C ARG A 128 6.57 -14.95 16.21
N LEU A 129 5.69 -14.08 15.68
CA LEU A 129 4.80 -14.42 14.57
C LEU A 129 5.60 -14.85 13.33
N VAL A 130 6.58 -14.06 12.93
CA VAL A 130 7.47 -14.32 11.79
C VAL A 130 8.32 -15.58 12.04
N GLY A 131 8.84 -15.76 13.25
CA GLY A 131 9.61 -16.95 13.63
C GLY A 131 8.79 -18.25 13.65
N TYR A 132 7.47 -18.16 13.72
CA TYR A 132 6.58 -19.32 13.61
C TYR A 132 6.22 -19.67 12.16
N ALA A 133 6.39 -18.74 11.20
CA ALA A 133 6.06 -18.95 9.81
C ALA A 133 7.02 -19.96 9.12
N ASP A 134 6.51 -20.72 8.17
CA ASP A 134 7.33 -21.57 7.28
C ASP A 134 7.82 -20.78 6.06
N MET A 135 7.14 -19.68 5.73
CA MET A 135 7.55 -18.71 4.70
C MET A 135 6.97 -17.33 5.04
N VAL A 136 7.69 -16.28 4.67
CA VAL A 136 7.21 -14.89 4.78
C VAL A 136 7.15 -14.26 3.40
N PHE A 137 6.00 -13.66 3.08
CA PHE A 137 5.85 -12.71 1.98
C PHE A 137 6.12 -11.31 2.52
N ALA A 138 7.23 -10.71 2.12
CA ALA A 138 7.59 -9.35 2.48
C ALA A 138 7.28 -8.41 1.33
N GLY A 139 6.62 -7.28 1.60
CA GLY A 139 6.18 -6.35 0.57
C GLY A 139 7.32 -5.57 -0.11
N ASN A 140 8.50 -5.47 0.52
CA ASN A 140 9.70 -4.83 -0.01
C ASN A 140 10.97 -5.39 0.65
N ALA A 141 12.15 -4.94 0.19
CA ALA A 141 13.44 -5.42 0.69
C ALA A 141 13.68 -5.06 2.16
N PHE A 142 13.28 -3.87 2.63
CA PHE A 142 13.41 -3.47 4.03
C PHE A 142 12.62 -4.39 4.98
N LEU A 143 11.40 -4.78 4.60
CA LEU A 143 10.59 -5.72 5.36
C LEU A 143 11.20 -7.13 5.33
N ALA A 144 11.72 -7.54 4.17
CA ALA A 144 12.40 -8.82 4.01
C ALA A 144 13.65 -8.92 4.90
N ASP A 145 14.46 -7.88 4.93
CA ASP A 145 15.67 -7.81 5.75
C ASP A 145 15.35 -7.92 7.24
N TRP A 146 14.33 -7.20 7.70
CA TRP A 146 13.89 -7.32 9.09
C TRP A 146 13.36 -8.73 9.42
N CYS A 147 12.53 -9.32 8.54
CA CYS A 147 11.94 -10.65 8.75
C CYS A 147 13.02 -11.76 8.70
N SER A 148 14.10 -11.59 7.93
CA SER A 148 15.17 -12.58 7.78
C SER A 148 15.91 -12.91 9.09
N GLN A 149 15.81 -12.03 10.09
CA GLN A 149 16.33 -12.27 11.43
C GLN A 149 15.56 -13.38 12.17
N TYR A 150 14.35 -13.73 11.74
CA TYR A 150 13.44 -14.64 12.44
C TYR A 150 12.94 -15.81 11.59
N CYS A 151 12.95 -15.69 10.26
CA CYS A 151 12.54 -16.73 9.32
C CYS A 151 13.55 -16.80 8.17
N SER A 152 14.00 -18.01 7.81
CA SER A 152 14.98 -18.22 6.73
C SER A 152 14.36 -18.23 5.33
N ASN A 153 13.06 -18.49 5.21
CA ASN A 153 12.38 -18.59 3.92
C ASN A 153 11.55 -17.34 3.65
N ILE A 154 12.19 -16.34 3.02
CA ILE A 154 11.57 -15.05 2.69
C ILE A 154 11.38 -14.94 1.17
N ARG A 155 10.23 -14.44 0.76
CA ARG A 155 9.96 -14.04 -0.62
C ARG A 155 9.56 -12.57 -0.64
N VAL A 156 10.24 -11.76 -1.44
CA VAL A 156 9.80 -10.37 -1.69
C VAL A 156 8.66 -10.40 -2.69
N ILE A 157 7.46 -10.18 -2.19
CA ILE A 157 6.23 -10.12 -2.99
C ILE A 157 5.70 -8.68 -2.90
N PRO A 158 5.95 -7.82 -3.90
CA PRO A 158 5.48 -6.44 -3.87
C PRO A 158 3.95 -6.36 -3.92
N THR A 159 3.38 -5.23 -3.50
CA THR A 159 1.96 -4.99 -3.67
C THR A 159 1.65 -4.79 -5.14
N ALA A 160 0.72 -5.57 -5.68
CA ALA A 160 0.34 -5.52 -7.08
C ALA A 160 -0.65 -4.39 -7.38
N VAL A 161 -0.65 -3.92 -8.64
CA VAL A 161 -1.69 -3.05 -9.18
C VAL A 161 -2.37 -3.75 -10.36
N ASP A 162 -3.69 -3.67 -10.38
CA ASP A 162 -4.50 -4.10 -11.54
C ASP A 162 -4.26 -3.12 -12.70
N ALA A 163 -3.37 -3.51 -13.60
CA ALA A 163 -2.93 -2.68 -14.70
C ALA A 163 -4.04 -2.39 -15.71
N ASP A 164 -5.02 -3.25 -15.85
CA ASP A 164 -6.14 -3.05 -16.78
C ASP A 164 -7.12 -2.03 -16.22
N ARG A 165 -7.38 -2.12 -14.92
CA ARG A 165 -8.21 -1.15 -14.22
C ARG A 165 -7.58 0.23 -14.15
N PHE A 166 -6.28 0.31 -13.86
CA PHE A 166 -5.50 1.56 -13.82
C PHE A 166 -4.83 1.84 -15.18
N ALA A 167 -5.56 1.59 -16.28
CA ALA A 167 -5.04 1.87 -17.62
C ALA A 167 -4.80 3.37 -17.83
N PRO A 168 -3.82 3.75 -18.67
CA PRO A 168 -3.65 5.12 -19.11
C PRO A 168 -4.92 5.69 -19.75
N ARG A 169 -5.10 7.00 -19.69
CA ARG A 169 -6.17 7.67 -20.43
C ARG A 169 -6.05 7.39 -21.95
N LEU A 170 -7.18 7.20 -22.61
CA LEU A 170 -7.23 6.89 -24.04
C LEU A 170 -6.98 8.12 -24.93
N THR A 171 -7.41 9.29 -24.45
CA THR A 171 -7.24 10.55 -25.18
C THR A 171 -6.17 11.41 -24.52
N PRO A 172 -5.28 12.05 -25.31
CA PRO A 172 -4.35 13.04 -24.77
C PRO A 172 -5.10 14.13 -23.97
N LYS A 173 -4.45 14.70 -22.97
CA LYS A 173 -4.96 15.85 -22.26
C LYS A 173 -4.89 17.07 -23.18
N ASP A 174 -5.90 17.95 -23.09
CA ASP A 174 -5.90 19.21 -23.81
C ASP A 174 -4.61 20.00 -23.49
N PRO A 175 -3.83 20.42 -24.50
CA PRO A 175 -2.60 21.18 -24.30
C PRO A 175 -2.77 22.47 -23.49
N ASP A 176 -3.96 23.10 -23.57
CA ASP A 176 -4.28 24.33 -22.84
C ASP A 176 -4.76 24.07 -21.41
N SER A 177 -4.93 22.80 -21.02
CA SER A 177 -5.33 22.48 -19.65
C SER A 177 -4.23 22.75 -18.63
N PRO A 178 -4.54 23.09 -17.40
CA PRO A 178 -3.57 23.31 -16.32
C PRO A 178 -2.65 22.11 -16.11
N PHE A 179 -1.39 22.39 -15.75
CA PHE A 179 -0.49 21.35 -15.25
C PHE A 179 -0.93 20.92 -13.86
N VAL A 180 -1.20 19.63 -13.66
CA VAL A 180 -1.73 19.08 -12.41
C VAL A 180 -0.71 18.20 -11.72
N ILE A 181 -0.26 18.63 -10.53
CA ILE A 181 0.48 17.81 -9.58
C ILE A 181 -0.54 17.00 -8.79
N GLY A 182 -0.51 15.68 -8.89
CA GLY A 182 -1.48 14.78 -8.28
C GLY A 182 -0.94 14.02 -7.08
N TRP A 183 -1.75 13.92 -6.03
CA TRP A 183 -1.50 13.04 -4.90
C TRP A 183 -2.76 12.27 -4.52
N ILE A 184 -2.63 10.94 -4.33
CA ILE A 184 -3.70 10.08 -3.82
C ILE A 184 -3.28 9.42 -2.53
N GLY A 185 -4.14 9.37 -1.52
CA GLY A 185 -3.84 8.67 -0.27
C GLY A 185 -4.81 8.97 0.85
N THR A 186 -4.56 8.39 2.03
CA THR A 186 -5.34 8.67 3.23
C THR A 186 -4.87 9.95 3.92
N SER A 187 -5.80 10.68 4.54
CA SER A 187 -5.51 11.92 5.27
C SER A 187 -4.48 11.78 6.39
N GLY A 188 -4.29 10.58 6.94
CA GLY A 188 -3.21 10.30 7.89
C GLY A 188 -1.79 10.50 7.34
N ASN A 189 -1.64 10.59 6.01
CA ASN A 189 -0.37 10.85 5.32
C ASN A 189 -0.20 12.32 4.86
N PHE A 190 -1.12 13.23 5.16
CA PHE A 190 -0.97 14.66 4.82
C PHE A 190 0.29 15.31 5.42
N ARG A 191 0.82 14.74 6.51
CA ARG A 191 2.11 15.15 7.08
C ARG A 191 3.25 15.13 6.06
N PHE A 192 3.23 14.22 5.09
CA PHE A 192 4.25 14.15 4.04
C PHE A 192 4.07 15.26 3.00
N LEU A 193 2.84 15.64 2.67
CA LEU A 193 2.57 16.83 1.85
C LEU A 193 2.99 18.11 2.58
N LYS A 194 2.71 18.18 3.89
CA LYS A 194 3.13 19.30 4.73
C LYS A 194 4.65 19.47 4.77
N ALA A 195 5.40 18.36 4.75
CA ALA A 195 6.87 18.39 4.73
C ALA A 195 7.46 19.02 3.46
N ILE A 196 6.76 18.93 2.33
CA ILE A 196 7.17 19.55 1.04
C ILE A 196 6.34 20.78 0.67
N GLU A 197 5.50 21.27 1.59
CA GLU A 197 4.54 22.35 1.33
C GLU A 197 5.24 23.63 0.80
N GLY A 198 6.39 23.99 1.37
CA GLY A 198 7.16 25.15 0.90
C GLY A 198 7.51 25.06 -0.58
N SER A 199 7.89 23.86 -1.06
CA SER A 199 8.18 23.63 -2.47
C SER A 199 6.90 23.67 -3.33
N LEU A 200 5.80 23.11 -2.85
CA LEU A 200 4.52 23.17 -3.55
C LEU A 200 4.03 24.61 -3.69
N VAL A 201 4.01 25.38 -2.60
CA VAL A 201 3.54 26.77 -2.60
C VAL A 201 4.40 27.65 -3.51
N ARG A 202 5.72 27.52 -3.44
CA ARG A 202 6.64 28.27 -4.31
C ARG A 202 6.39 27.96 -5.78
N PHE A 203 6.33 26.67 -6.15
CA PHE A 203 6.08 26.29 -7.53
C PHE A 203 4.72 26.80 -8.04
N LEU A 204 3.66 26.67 -7.24
CA LEU A 204 2.31 27.14 -7.61
C LEU A 204 2.26 28.67 -7.74
N SER A 205 2.95 29.41 -6.88
CA SER A 205 3.07 30.88 -6.99
C SER A 205 3.74 31.32 -8.27
N ASP A 206 4.81 30.61 -8.68
CA ASP A 206 5.54 30.89 -9.94
C ASP A 206 4.76 30.42 -11.19
N HIS A 207 3.73 29.57 -11.01
CA HIS A 207 2.92 28.99 -12.09
C HIS A 207 1.41 29.10 -11.79
N PRO A 208 0.78 30.27 -11.97
CA PRO A 208 -0.60 30.52 -11.56
C PRO A 208 -1.65 29.59 -12.22
N SER A 209 -1.35 29.05 -13.42
CA SER A 209 -2.21 28.05 -14.08
C SER A 209 -2.09 26.66 -13.51
N ALA A 210 -1.00 26.31 -12.80
CA ALA A 210 -0.80 24.97 -12.23
C ALA A 210 -1.75 24.69 -11.06
N ARG A 211 -2.02 23.43 -10.81
CA ARG A 211 -2.92 22.96 -9.75
C ARG A 211 -2.28 21.82 -8.96
N LEU A 212 -2.57 21.80 -7.66
CA LEU A 212 -2.36 20.62 -6.81
C LEU A 212 -3.68 19.89 -6.64
N MET A 213 -3.77 18.66 -7.07
CA MET A 213 -4.95 17.82 -6.89
C MET A 213 -4.70 16.77 -5.82
N ILE A 214 -5.58 16.72 -4.81
CA ILE A 214 -5.53 15.77 -3.70
C ILE A 214 -6.76 14.90 -3.73
N VAL A 215 -6.52 13.57 -3.84
CA VAL A 215 -7.56 12.53 -3.75
C VAL A 215 -7.42 11.84 -2.40
N ALA A 216 -8.38 12.06 -1.49
CA ALA A 216 -8.31 11.56 -0.12
C ALA A 216 -9.69 11.34 0.52
N ASP A 217 -9.70 10.71 1.70
CA ASP A 217 -10.89 10.49 2.53
C ASP A 217 -11.48 11.80 3.13
N ARG A 218 -10.67 12.86 3.24
CA ARG A 218 -11.11 14.22 3.65
C ARG A 218 -10.26 15.30 2.99
N ALA A 219 -10.79 16.52 2.96
CA ALA A 219 -10.05 17.68 2.46
C ALA A 219 -8.84 18.04 3.34
N PRO A 220 -7.72 18.50 2.72
CA PRO A 220 -6.50 18.88 3.43
C PRO A 220 -6.60 20.31 3.99
N THR A 221 -7.21 20.47 5.15
CA THR A 221 -7.37 21.78 5.80
C THR A 221 -6.08 22.32 6.45
N GLU A 222 -5.07 21.48 6.59
CA GLU A 222 -3.78 21.80 7.20
C GLU A 222 -2.72 22.35 6.22
N LEU A 223 -3.02 22.37 4.92
CA LEU A 223 -2.11 22.87 3.89
C LEU A 223 -2.34 24.34 3.60
N SER A 224 -1.26 25.11 3.42
CA SER A 224 -1.27 26.54 3.09
C SER A 224 -1.20 26.80 1.56
N VAL A 225 -1.61 25.83 0.75
CA VAL A 225 -1.69 25.97 -0.71
C VAL A 225 -2.84 26.93 -1.06
N PRO A 226 -2.66 27.88 -2.03
CA PRO A 226 -3.74 28.77 -2.46
C PRO A 226 -4.99 27.98 -2.86
N LEU A 227 -6.16 28.39 -2.35
CA LEU A 227 -7.42 27.66 -2.55
C LEU A 227 -7.82 27.54 -4.03
N GLU A 228 -7.53 28.57 -4.81
CA GLU A 228 -7.78 28.60 -6.26
C GLU A 228 -6.90 27.60 -7.05
N GLN A 229 -5.80 27.15 -6.46
CA GLN A 229 -4.89 26.16 -7.06
C GLN A 229 -5.00 24.77 -6.43
N LEU A 230 -5.82 24.62 -5.38
CA LEU A 230 -6.06 23.35 -4.69
C LEU A 230 -7.34 22.68 -5.18
N LEU A 231 -7.19 21.51 -5.80
CA LEU A 231 -8.31 20.67 -6.21
C LEU A 231 -8.43 19.50 -5.22
N PHE A 232 -9.57 19.37 -4.57
CA PHE A 232 -9.88 18.22 -3.74
C PHE A 232 -10.90 17.31 -4.43
N ARG A 233 -10.63 16.01 -4.40
CA ARG A 233 -11.57 14.96 -4.83
C ARG A 233 -11.72 13.94 -3.71
N PRO A 234 -12.93 13.62 -3.26
CA PRO A 234 -13.15 12.57 -2.29
C PRO A 234 -12.73 11.21 -2.91
N TRP A 235 -11.94 10.45 -2.16
CA TRP A 235 -11.54 9.13 -2.59
C TRP A 235 -12.75 8.17 -2.61
N ASN A 236 -12.85 7.40 -3.69
CA ASN A 236 -13.85 6.37 -3.85
C ASN A 236 -13.20 5.15 -4.55
N PRO A 237 -13.35 3.93 -4.01
CA PRO A 237 -12.71 2.74 -4.57
C PRO A 237 -13.21 2.38 -5.97
N THR A 238 -14.37 2.85 -6.41
CA THR A 238 -14.88 2.57 -7.76
C THR A 238 -14.37 3.52 -8.82
N THR A 239 -14.00 4.77 -8.45
CA THR A 239 -13.60 5.83 -9.39
C THR A 239 -12.16 6.29 -9.23
N GLU A 240 -11.42 5.79 -8.23
CA GLU A 240 -10.05 6.22 -7.94
C GLU A 240 -9.12 6.19 -9.18
N HIS A 241 -9.26 5.16 -10.02
CA HIS A 241 -8.44 5.00 -11.24
C HIS A 241 -8.72 6.09 -12.30
N LEU A 242 -9.96 6.57 -12.40
CA LEU A 242 -10.35 7.64 -13.33
C LEU A 242 -9.78 9.00 -12.90
N LEU A 243 -9.72 9.25 -11.58
CA LEU A 243 -9.19 10.50 -11.05
C LEU A 243 -7.70 10.67 -11.34
N LEU A 244 -6.96 9.58 -11.49
CA LEU A 244 -5.54 9.66 -11.89
C LEU A 244 -5.36 10.24 -13.30
N HIS A 245 -6.33 10.10 -14.19
CA HIS A 245 -6.26 10.66 -15.54
C HIS A 245 -6.19 12.20 -15.56
N GLU A 246 -6.55 12.86 -14.46
CA GLU A 246 -6.42 14.32 -14.32
C GLU A 246 -4.97 14.75 -13.99
N PHE A 247 -4.09 13.81 -13.53
CA PHE A 247 -2.72 14.11 -13.14
C PHE A 247 -1.78 14.23 -14.34
N ASP A 248 -0.85 15.17 -14.30
CA ASP A 248 0.30 15.26 -15.21
C ASP A 248 1.55 14.64 -14.61
N VAL A 249 1.66 14.69 -13.27
CA VAL A 249 2.71 14.04 -12.49
C VAL A 249 2.13 13.60 -11.15
N GLY A 250 2.46 12.39 -10.72
CA GLY A 250 2.11 11.89 -9.39
C GLY A 250 3.24 12.16 -8.39
N ILE A 251 2.91 12.56 -7.17
CA ILE A 251 3.92 12.79 -6.15
C ILE A 251 3.81 11.77 -5.00
N MET A 252 4.97 11.31 -4.51
CA MET A 252 5.05 10.43 -3.35
C MET A 252 6.11 10.90 -2.34
N PRO A 253 5.85 12.00 -1.62
CA PRO A 253 6.71 12.42 -0.52
C PRO A 253 6.57 11.45 0.66
N ILE A 254 7.70 11.08 1.24
CA ILE A 254 7.85 10.34 2.51
C ILE A 254 9.11 10.83 3.23
N ASP A 255 9.18 10.56 4.54
CA ASP A 255 10.39 10.78 5.33
C ASP A 255 11.31 9.54 5.31
N ASP A 256 12.53 9.68 5.84
CA ASP A 256 13.51 8.58 5.96
C ASP A 256 13.39 7.85 7.31
N SER A 257 12.17 7.61 7.76
CA SER A 257 11.92 6.80 8.95
C SER A 257 11.74 5.32 8.59
N ASP A 258 12.02 4.43 9.53
CA ASP A 258 11.78 2.99 9.37
C ASP A 258 10.33 2.67 9.02
N LEU A 259 9.37 3.47 9.57
CA LEU A 259 7.96 3.35 9.21
C LEU A 259 7.73 3.66 7.72
N SER A 260 8.40 4.66 7.19
CA SER A 260 8.30 5.04 5.76
C SER A 260 9.06 4.08 4.86
N ARG A 261 10.22 3.58 5.28
CA ARG A 261 10.97 2.52 4.57
C ARG A 261 10.18 1.23 4.46
N GLY A 262 9.32 0.92 5.46
CA GLY A 262 8.41 -0.22 5.43
C GLY A 262 7.24 -0.10 4.44
N LYS A 263 6.99 1.08 3.84
CA LYS A 263 5.89 1.28 2.89
C LYS A 263 6.18 0.64 1.53
N CYS A 264 5.15 0.02 0.93
CA CYS A 264 5.25 -0.67 -0.36
C CYS A 264 4.99 0.23 -1.57
N SER A 265 5.22 1.53 -1.50
CA SER A 265 5.16 2.50 -2.61
C SER A 265 3.89 2.45 -3.47
N PHE A 266 2.78 1.98 -2.92
CA PHE A 266 1.57 1.65 -3.67
C PHE A 266 1.02 2.80 -4.53
N LYS A 267 1.04 4.04 -4.02
CA LYS A 267 0.62 5.22 -4.79
C LYS A 267 1.44 5.41 -6.05
N MET A 268 2.77 5.28 -5.92
CA MET A 268 3.70 5.36 -7.03
C MET A 268 3.39 4.30 -8.09
N LEU A 269 3.11 3.06 -7.66
CA LEU A 269 2.72 1.98 -8.57
C LEU A 269 1.38 2.27 -9.26
N GLN A 270 0.42 2.92 -8.60
CA GLN A 270 -0.83 3.36 -9.23
C GLN A 270 -0.58 4.43 -10.31
N TYR A 271 0.29 5.41 -10.06
CA TYR A 271 0.68 6.41 -11.06
C TYR A 271 1.35 5.74 -12.27
N MET A 272 2.29 4.84 -12.02
CA MET A 272 2.97 4.07 -13.07
C MET A 272 1.96 3.27 -13.90
N ALA A 273 0.97 2.64 -13.26
CA ALA A 273 -0.09 1.91 -13.96
C ALA A 273 -0.88 2.81 -14.90
N ALA A 274 -1.19 4.02 -14.48
CA ALA A 274 -1.90 5.02 -15.29
C ALA A 274 -1.00 5.73 -16.32
N GLY A 275 0.26 5.33 -16.47
CA GLY A 275 1.21 5.96 -17.40
C GLY A 275 1.59 7.39 -16.99
N ILE A 276 1.60 7.68 -15.71
CA ILE A 276 1.90 9.00 -15.15
C ILE A 276 3.32 8.99 -14.58
N PRO A 277 4.18 9.96 -14.96
CA PRO A 277 5.51 10.10 -14.37
C PRO A 277 5.42 10.45 -12.89
N VAL A 278 6.49 10.15 -12.14
CA VAL A 278 6.49 10.24 -10.67
C VAL A 278 7.60 11.16 -10.17
N ILE A 279 7.30 11.98 -9.15
CA ILE A 279 8.31 12.61 -8.31
C ILE A 279 8.18 12.00 -6.91
N ALA A 280 9.25 11.40 -6.38
CA ALA A 280 9.17 10.72 -5.10
C ALA A 280 10.41 10.96 -4.23
N SER A 281 10.22 10.96 -2.90
CA SER A 281 11.36 10.97 -1.96
C SER A 281 12.18 9.69 -2.13
N PRO A 282 13.54 9.77 -2.15
CA PRO A 282 14.43 8.65 -2.47
C PRO A 282 14.67 7.71 -1.28
N PHE A 283 13.62 7.31 -0.57
CA PHE A 283 13.70 6.46 0.61
C PHE A 283 12.92 5.16 0.43
N GLY A 284 13.38 4.09 1.08
CA GLY A 284 12.73 2.77 1.07
C GLY A 284 12.46 2.28 -0.35
N MET A 285 11.32 1.65 -0.55
CA MET A 285 10.92 1.10 -1.86
C MET A 285 10.78 2.15 -2.97
N ASN A 286 10.54 3.45 -2.65
CA ASN A 286 10.55 4.49 -3.68
C ASN A 286 11.89 4.54 -4.42
N LYS A 287 13.01 4.46 -3.68
CA LYS A 287 14.36 4.44 -4.26
C LYS A 287 14.57 3.23 -5.16
N GLU A 288 14.15 2.05 -4.69
CA GLU A 288 14.25 0.81 -5.45
C GLU A 288 13.46 0.89 -6.76
N VAL A 289 12.20 1.35 -6.70
CA VAL A 289 11.33 1.45 -7.87
C VAL A 289 11.85 2.51 -8.86
N LEU A 290 12.31 3.68 -8.38
CA LEU A 290 12.89 4.71 -9.25
C LEU A 290 14.14 4.24 -10.00
N SER A 291 14.90 3.30 -9.43
CA SER A 291 16.10 2.74 -10.10
C SER A 291 15.79 1.82 -11.29
N LEU A 292 14.52 1.44 -11.50
CA LEU A 292 14.11 0.53 -12.55
C LEU A 292 13.95 1.17 -13.93
N GLY A 293 14.02 2.52 -14.02
CA GLY A 293 13.90 3.20 -15.32
C GLY A 293 13.82 4.72 -15.20
N SER A 294 13.93 5.40 -16.33
CA SER A 294 13.89 6.88 -16.40
C SER A 294 12.46 7.42 -16.46
N PHE A 295 11.59 6.99 -15.58
CA PHE A 295 10.17 7.39 -15.55
C PHE A 295 9.82 8.34 -14.42
N GLY A 296 10.74 8.60 -13.51
CA GLY A 296 10.51 9.46 -12.36
C GLY A 296 11.74 10.22 -11.95
N ILE A 297 11.55 11.19 -11.06
CA ILE A 297 12.60 12.02 -10.49
C ILE A 297 12.60 11.82 -8.97
N ALA A 298 13.79 11.55 -8.43
CA ALA A 298 14.02 11.54 -6.99
C ALA A 298 14.13 12.98 -6.46
N ALA A 299 13.43 13.29 -5.37
CA ALA A 299 13.49 14.61 -4.73
C ALA A 299 13.48 14.45 -3.20
N GLY A 300 14.57 14.87 -2.55
CA GLY A 300 14.73 14.85 -1.08
C GLY A 300 14.87 16.24 -0.47
N SER A 301 15.31 17.23 -1.24
CA SER A 301 15.47 18.63 -0.83
C SER A 301 14.43 19.53 -1.48
N SER A 302 14.28 20.75 -0.93
CA SER A 302 13.34 21.74 -1.50
C SER A 302 13.68 22.10 -2.95
N ASP A 303 14.96 22.25 -3.26
CA ASP A 303 15.39 22.61 -4.61
C ASP A 303 15.19 21.45 -5.59
N GLU A 304 15.45 20.20 -5.19
CA GLU A 304 15.17 19.03 -6.02
C GLU A 304 13.67 18.89 -6.33
N TRP A 305 12.76 19.17 -5.38
CA TRP A 305 11.32 19.21 -5.65
C TRP A 305 10.96 20.30 -6.66
N GLN A 306 11.56 21.52 -6.54
CA GLN A 306 11.36 22.60 -7.50
C GLN A 306 11.81 22.21 -8.92
N ASP A 307 13.01 21.67 -9.04
CA ASP A 307 13.59 21.25 -10.32
C ASP A 307 12.77 20.13 -10.96
N ALA A 308 12.29 19.19 -10.17
CA ALA A 308 11.45 18.10 -10.64
C ALA A 308 10.08 18.61 -11.14
N PHE A 309 9.41 19.51 -10.42
CA PHE A 309 8.18 20.15 -10.88
C PHE A 309 8.41 20.94 -12.17
N ALA A 310 9.46 21.77 -12.23
CA ALA A 310 9.81 22.54 -13.40
C ALA A 310 10.12 21.64 -14.62
N THR A 311 10.80 20.51 -14.40
CA THR A 311 11.14 19.57 -15.45
C THR A 311 9.89 18.99 -16.13
N PHE A 312 8.92 18.55 -15.33
CA PHE A 312 7.69 17.95 -15.89
C PHE A 312 6.67 19.00 -16.34
N SER A 313 6.61 20.19 -15.76
CA SER A 313 5.68 21.23 -16.20
C SER A 313 6.02 21.76 -17.60
N ARG A 314 7.33 21.92 -17.90
CA ARG A 314 7.81 22.52 -19.15
C ARG A 314 7.72 21.60 -20.37
N SER A 315 7.63 20.27 -20.19
CA SER A 315 7.75 19.34 -21.31
C SER A 315 6.71 18.22 -21.29
N PRO A 316 5.59 18.39 -22.01
CA PRO A 316 4.62 17.31 -22.25
C PRO A 316 5.26 16.05 -22.81
N ALA A 317 6.19 16.19 -23.75
CA ALA A 317 6.89 15.06 -24.39
C ALA A 317 7.70 14.24 -23.37
N LYS A 318 8.36 14.91 -22.37
CA LYS A 318 9.04 14.20 -21.28
C LYS A 318 8.05 13.45 -20.39
N ARG A 319 6.89 14.05 -20.07
CA ARG A 319 5.85 13.37 -19.29
C ARG A 319 5.37 12.12 -19.99
N GLU A 320 5.08 12.21 -21.29
CA GLU A 320 4.63 11.08 -22.09
C GLU A 320 5.68 9.96 -22.17
N ALA A 321 6.94 10.31 -22.47
CA ALA A 321 8.02 9.35 -22.54
C ALA A 321 8.24 8.64 -21.19
N ALA A 322 8.29 9.40 -20.10
CA ALA A 322 8.41 8.88 -18.75
C ALA A 322 7.20 8.02 -18.35
N GLY A 323 5.98 8.44 -18.68
CA GLY A 323 4.75 7.69 -18.43
C GLY A 323 4.71 6.33 -19.15
N ARG A 324 5.19 6.25 -20.40
CA ARG A 324 5.32 4.97 -21.12
C ARG A 324 6.29 4.02 -20.40
N ILE A 325 7.48 4.52 -20.05
CA ILE A 325 8.47 3.70 -19.30
C ILE A 325 7.92 3.25 -17.96
N ALA A 326 7.22 4.14 -17.22
CA ALA A 326 6.56 3.81 -15.96
C ALA A 326 5.59 2.64 -16.12
N ARG A 327 4.74 2.70 -17.14
CA ARG A 327 3.76 1.66 -17.46
C ARG A 327 4.43 0.32 -17.79
N ASP A 328 5.47 0.33 -18.61
CA ASP A 328 6.21 -0.87 -19.00
C ASP A 328 6.86 -1.54 -17.78
N VAL A 329 7.50 -0.76 -16.91
CA VAL A 329 8.08 -1.27 -15.67
C VAL A 329 6.99 -1.87 -14.78
N LEU A 330 5.85 -1.21 -14.63
CA LEU A 330 4.74 -1.72 -13.83
C LEU A 330 4.21 -3.05 -14.37
N ILE A 331 3.92 -3.14 -15.66
CA ILE A 331 3.38 -4.35 -16.28
C ILE A 331 4.31 -5.53 -16.04
N ASN A 332 5.60 -5.34 -16.24
CA ASN A 332 6.59 -6.41 -16.18
C ASN A 332 6.98 -6.83 -14.74
N ARG A 333 6.70 -5.99 -13.73
CA ARG A 333 7.17 -6.26 -12.35
C ARG A 333 6.11 -6.20 -11.27
N PHE A 334 5.10 -5.34 -11.42
CA PHE A 334 4.15 -5.02 -10.35
C PHE A 334 2.68 -5.18 -10.77
N SER A 335 2.41 -5.65 -11.99
CA SER A 335 1.04 -5.94 -12.41
C SER A 335 0.45 -7.09 -11.59
N LEU A 336 -0.87 -7.08 -11.47
CA LEU A 336 -1.61 -8.13 -10.77
C LEU A 336 -1.27 -9.54 -11.30
N ASN A 337 -1.12 -9.68 -12.62
CA ASN A 337 -0.77 -10.95 -13.24
C ASN A 337 0.64 -11.40 -12.82
N LYS A 338 1.64 -10.50 -12.95
CA LYS A 338 3.03 -10.84 -12.64
C LYS A 338 3.24 -11.18 -11.15
N VAL A 339 2.63 -10.42 -10.26
CA VAL A 339 2.73 -10.69 -8.83
C VAL A 339 1.95 -11.95 -8.44
N SER A 340 0.80 -12.24 -9.10
CA SER A 340 0.07 -13.49 -8.87
C SER A 340 0.86 -14.73 -9.30
N GLU A 341 1.64 -14.64 -10.40
CA GLU A 341 2.60 -15.69 -10.80
C GLU A 341 3.63 -15.93 -9.69
N ASN A 342 4.26 -14.87 -9.17
CA ASN A 342 5.26 -14.99 -8.10
C ASN A 342 4.67 -15.59 -6.81
N ILE A 343 3.41 -15.27 -6.49
CA ILE A 343 2.68 -15.88 -5.37
C ILE A 343 2.47 -17.36 -5.65
N LEU A 344 2.00 -17.72 -6.85
CA LEU A 344 1.75 -19.10 -7.26
C LEU A 344 3.02 -19.96 -7.15
N ASP A 345 4.13 -19.47 -7.70
CA ASP A 345 5.42 -20.15 -7.62
C ASP A 345 5.86 -20.36 -6.16
N SER A 346 5.62 -19.35 -5.32
CA SER A 346 6.01 -19.41 -3.89
C SER A 346 5.17 -20.40 -3.09
N ILE A 347 3.85 -20.45 -3.31
CA ILE A 347 2.98 -21.39 -2.59
C ILE A 347 3.16 -22.82 -3.09
N SER A 348 3.54 -23.01 -4.36
CA SER A 348 3.84 -24.32 -4.96
C SER A 348 5.05 -25.00 -4.33
N PHE A 349 5.87 -24.26 -3.61
CA PHE A 349 6.98 -24.82 -2.80
C PHE A 349 6.50 -25.83 -1.74
N PHE A 350 5.25 -25.76 -1.33
CA PHE A 350 4.65 -26.63 -0.32
C PHE A 350 3.83 -27.82 -0.88
N CYS A 351 3.93 -28.07 -2.20
CA CYS A 351 3.22 -29.16 -2.87
C CYS A 351 4.05 -30.43 -3.06
#